data_9089e40c10a7900cadf1ac435403b3e0
#
_entry.id   9089e40c10a7900cadf1ac435403b3e0
#
_cell.length_a   1.000
_cell.length_b   1.000
_cell.length_c   1.000
_cell.angle_alpha   90.00
_cell.angle_beta   90.00
_cell.angle_gamma   90.00
#
_symmetry.space_group_name_H-M   'P 1'
#
loop_
_entity.id
_entity.type
_entity.pdbx_description
1 polymer ?
#
loop_
_entity_poly.entity_id
_entity_poly.type
_entity_poly.pdbx_seq_one_letter_code
_entity_poly.pdbx_strand_id
1 'polypeptide(L)'
;MLSRALTRCFIIEIATITYRSGPEWDLRFGRKLRPSSELSGLNSLASGPRIPALCPDFLIETYLDHQGEQFCLKYDANSLIYISKAMDLFDMTLPSLKSLGLAPKAPRSTPPPAPPSLVALDRPNHYQSQLSHSKSHPPPNNPPAHLLDLSEGLRPLSRTPVLILGVQSDILFPVEQQRELADALRMRGNDMVSYYELGGVWGHDTFL
;
A
#
# COMPACT_ATOMS: atom_id res chain seq x y z
N MET A 1 -4.10 -5.66 -31.58
CA MET A 1 -4.36 -4.57 -30.62
C MET A 1 -5.26 -5.00 -29.46
N LEU A 2 -6.30 -5.81 -29.67
CA LEU A 2 -7.23 -6.28 -28.62
C LEU A 2 -6.54 -7.01 -27.47
N SER A 3 -5.58 -7.90 -27.75
CA SER A 3 -4.86 -8.70 -26.74
C SER A 3 -4.12 -7.84 -25.68
N ARG A 4 -3.52 -6.72 -26.10
CA ARG A 4 -2.78 -5.83 -25.16
C ARG A 4 -3.70 -5.00 -24.26
N ALA A 5 -4.89 -4.64 -24.75
CA ALA A 5 -5.88 -3.92 -23.95
C ALA A 5 -6.47 -4.84 -22.86
N LEU A 6 -6.84 -6.06 -23.22
CA LEU A 6 -7.36 -7.07 -22.27
C LEU A 6 -6.34 -7.39 -21.16
N THR A 7 -5.06 -7.57 -21.50
CA THR A 7 -4.01 -7.83 -20.49
C THR A 7 -3.85 -6.67 -19.49
N ARG A 8 -3.98 -5.42 -19.96
CA ARG A 8 -3.87 -4.24 -19.09
C ARG A 8 -5.05 -4.15 -18.12
N CYS A 9 -6.28 -4.37 -18.61
CA CYS A 9 -7.47 -4.40 -17.76
C CYS A 9 -7.30 -5.43 -16.64
N PHE A 10 -6.89 -6.64 -16.98
CA PHE A 10 -6.70 -7.73 -16.03
C PHE A 10 -5.67 -7.43 -14.92
N ILE A 11 -4.55 -6.78 -15.26
CA ILE A 11 -3.53 -6.37 -14.26
C ILE A 11 -4.14 -5.42 -13.22
N ILE A 12 -4.95 -4.46 -13.66
CA ILE A 12 -5.58 -3.49 -12.77
C ILE A 12 -6.71 -4.09 -11.94
N GLU A 13 -7.44 -5.03 -12.47
CA GLU A 13 -8.43 -5.80 -11.72
C GLU A 13 -7.75 -6.53 -10.54
N ILE A 14 -6.60 -7.20 -10.79
CA ILE A 14 -5.80 -7.83 -9.75
C ILE A 14 -5.31 -6.79 -8.73
N ALA A 15 -4.75 -5.67 -9.19
CA ALA A 15 -4.29 -4.61 -8.30
C ALA A 15 -5.45 -4.07 -7.44
N THR A 16 -6.62 -3.83 -8.06
CA THR A 16 -7.83 -3.37 -7.36
C THR A 16 -8.27 -4.34 -6.26
N ILE A 17 -8.13 -5.65 -6.50
CA ILE A 17 -8.43 -6.67 -5.49
C ILE A 17 -7.43 -6.60 -4.33
N THR A 18 -6.15 -6.43 -4.63
CA THR A 18 -5.08 -6.59 -3.64
C THR A 18 -4.88 -5.39 -2.70
N TYR A 19 -5.28 -4.16 -3.08
CA TYR A 19 -5.15 -3.02 -2.16
C TYR A 19 -6.31 -2.90 -1.16
N ARG A 20 -7.33 -3.76 -1.27
CA ARG A 20 -8.45 -3.84 -0.32
C ARG A 20 -8.38 -5.09 0.53
N SER A 21 -9.00 -5.05 1.70
CA SER A 21 -9.10 -6.22 2.57
C SER A 21 -10.31 -7.09 2.21
N GLY A 22 -10.27 -8.38 2.63
CA GLY A 22 -11.41 -9.29 2.47
C GLY A 22 -12.69 -8.77 3.12
N PRO A 23 -12.68 -8.28 4.37
CA PRO A 23 -13.86 -7.70 5.03
C PRO A 23 -14.45 -6.50 4.27
N GLU A 24 -13.62 -5.65 3.65
CA GLU A 24 -14.14 -4.56 2.82
C GLU A 24 -14.84 -5.06 1.57
N TRP A 25 -14.27 -6.09 0.92
CA TRP A 25 -14.90 -6.72 -0.24
C TRP A 25 -16.25 -7.30 0.11
N ASP A 26 -16.37 -8.00 1.25
CA ASP A 26 -17.64 -8.55 1.72
C ASP A 26 -18.66 -7.46 2.03
N LEU A 27 -18.25 -6.41 2.69
CA LEU A 27 -19.11 -5.28 3.02
C LEU A 27 -19.68 -4.61 1.76
N ARG A 28 -18.83 -4.37 0.78
CA ARG A 28 -19.17 -3.62 -0.43
C ARG A 28 -19.89 -4.46 -1.47
N PHE A 29 -19.43 -5.65 -1.74
CA PHE A 29 -19.91 -6.50 -2.84
C PHE A 29 -20.55 -7.82 -2.41
N GLY A 30 -20.14 -8.42 -1.30
CA GLY A 30 -20.62 -9.61 -0.60
C GLY A 30 -21.72 -10.43 -1.31
N ARG A 31 -21.41 -11.10 -2.42
CA ARG A 31 -22.34 -11.88 -3.28
C ARG A 31 -23.55 -11.07 -3.80
N LYS A 32 -23.44 -9.74 -3.89
CA LYS A 32 -24.50 -8.89 -4.39
C LYS A 32 -24.62 -9.03 -5.91
N LEU A 33 -25.84 -9.41 -6.35
CA LEU A 33 -26.17 -9.49 -7.76
C LEU A 33 -26.49 -8.09 -8.33
N ARG A 34 -26.33 -7.95 -9.62
CA ARG A 34 -26.78 -6.77 -10.36
C ARG A 34 -28.28 -6.63 -10.30
N PRO A 35 -28.82 -5.40 -10.23
CA PRO A 35 -30.25 -5.15 -10.28
C PRO A 35 -30.90 -5.75 -11.55
N SER A 36 -32.06 -6.37 -11.40
CA SER A 36 -32.79 -7.00 -12.52
C SER A 36 -33.14 -6.02 -13.63
N SER A 37 -33.26 -4.71 -13.33
CA SER A 37 -33.51 -3.66 -14.30
C SER A 37 -32.38 -3.50 -15.32
N GLU A 38 -31.15 -3.74 -14.96
CA GLU A 38 -29.99 -3.67 -15.85
C GLU A 38 -29.80 -4.95 -16.67
N LEU A 39 -30.30 -6.08 -16.17
CA LEU A 39 -30.27 -7.39 -16.83
C LEU A 39 -31.43 -7.58 -17.84
N SER A 40 -32.46 -6.74 -17.76
CA SER A 40 -33.69 -6.87 -18.57
C SER A 40 -33.47 -6.68 -20.07
N GLY A 41 -32.37 -6.00 -20.47
CA GLY A 41 -32.02 -5.83 -21.88
C GLY A 41 -31.59 -7.12 -22.59
N LEU A 42 -31.12 -8.13 -21.84
CA LEU A 42 -30.61 -9.37 -22.38
C LEU A 42 -31.58 -10.56 -22.26
N ASN A 43 -32.57 -10.50 -21.38
CA ASN A 43 -33.41 -11.65 -21.00
C ASN A 43 -34.93 -11.35 -20.96
N SER A 44 -35.46 -10.43 -21.78
CA SER A 44 -36.88 -10.04 -21.72
C SER A 44 -37.88 -11.14 -22.17
N LEU A 45 -37.44 -12.36 -22.47
CA LEU A 45 -38.31 -13.46 -22.98
C LEU A 45 -38.37 -14.72 -22.12
N ALA A 46 -37.73 -14.77 -20.94
CA ALA A 46 -37.68 -16.02 -20.18
C ALA A 46 -38.24 -15.87 -18.75
N SER A 47 -39.49 -16.25 -18.56
CA SER A 47 -40.09 -16.62 -17.28
C SER A 47 -39.65 -18.05 -16.80
N GLY A 48 -38.53 -18.55 -17.26
CA GLY A 48 -37.97 -19.85 -16.92
C GLY A 48 -36.77 -19.79 -15.97
N PRO A 49 -36.29 -20.96 -15.48
CA PRO A 49 -35.08 -21.01 -14.66
C PRO A 49 -33.92 -20.40 -15.43
N ARG A 50 -33.14 -19.57 -14.73
CA ARG A 50 -32.04 -18.81 -15.30
C ARG A 50 -30.98 -19.75 -15.86
N ILE A 51 -30.74 -19.68 -17.17
CA ILE A 51 -29.69 -20.46 -17.83
C ILE A 51 -28.36 -19.75 -17.52
N PRO A 52 -27.34 -20.44 -17.00
CA PRO A 52 -26.03 -19.84 -16.80
C PRO A 52 -25.49 -19.26 -18.13
N ALA A 53 -25.17 -17.99 -18.13
CA ALA A 53 -24.58 -17.31 -19.28
C ALA A 53 -23.22 -16.72 -18.89
N LEU A 54 -22.31 -16.58 -19.85
CA LEU A 54 -21.03 -15.91 -19.66
C LEU A 54 -21.25 -14.38 -19.68
N CYS A 55 -22.03 -13.88 -18.74
CA CYS A 55 -22.29 -12.46 -18.55
C CYS A 55 -22.06 -12.06 -17.09
N PRO A 56 -21.70 -10.81 -16.78
CA PRO A 56 -21.52 -10.36 -15.42
C PRO A 56 -22.84 -10.43 -14.64
N ASP A 57 -22.90 -11.30 -13.66
CA ASP A 57 -24.07 -11.49 -12.79
C ASP A 57 -23.94 -10.71 -11.48
N PHE A 58 -22.71 -10.49 -11.02
CA PHE A 58 -22.41 -9.83 -9.75
C PHE A 58 -21.94 -8.40 -9.93
N LEU A 59 -22.20 -7.57 -8.93
CA LEU A 59 -21.76 -6.17 -8.92
C LEU A 59 -20.23 -6.01 -8.98
N ILE A 60 -19.50 -6.95 -8.38
CA ILE A 60 -18.03 -6.92 -8.37
C ILE A 60 -17.45 -7.04 -9.79
N GLU A 61 -18.03 -7.86 -10.65
CA GLU A 61 -17.56 -8.08 -12.01
C GLU A 61 -17.58 -6.78 -12.82
N THR A 62 -18.72 -6.09 -12.81
CA THR A 62 -18.84 -4.80 -13.51
C THR A 62 -18.00 -3.69 -12.89
N TYR A 63 -17.78 -3.74 -11.58
CA TYR A 63 -16.89 -2.80 -10.91
C TYR A 63 -15.43 -3.00 -11.35
N LEU A 64 -14.95 -4.25 -11.40
CA LEU A 64 -13.59 -4.55 -11.82
C LEU A 64 -13.37 -4.19 -13.29
N ASP A 65 -14.28 -4.56 -14.18
CA ASP A 65 -14.25 -4.19 -15.60
C ASP A 65 -14.13 -2.67 -15.75
N HIS A 66 -14.98 -1.92 -15.04
CA HIS A 66 -14.94 -0.45 -15.08
C HIS A 66 -13.61 0.11 -14.59
N GLN A 67 -13.04 -0.40 -13.50
CA GLN A 67 -11.73 0.04 -13.01
C GLN A 67 -10.62 -0.26 -14.02
N GLY A 68 -10.63 -1.45 -14.62
CA GLY A 68 -9.70 -1.84 -15.68
C GLY A 68 -9.76 -0.90 -16.88
N GLU A 69 -10.95 -0.61 -17.40
CA GLU A 69 -11.17 0.29 -18.53
C GLU A 69 -10.69 1.72 -18.22
N GLN A 70 -11.09 2.28 -17.08
CA GLN A 70 -10.70 3.64 -16.68
C GLN A 70 -9.18 3.79 -16.55
N PHE A 71 -8.51 2.78 -16.02
CA PHE A 71 -7.06 2.81 -15.92
C PHE A 71 -6.39 2.77 -17.28
N CYS A 72 -6.87 1.93 -18.20
CA CYS A 72 -6.34 1.83 -19.56
C CYS A 72 -6.42 3.13 -20.34
N LEU A 73 -7.39 4.00 -20.01
CA LEU A 73 -7.52 5.32 -20.61
C LEU A 73 -6.55 6.36 -20.03
N LYS A 74 -6.10 6.17 -18.80
CA LYS A 74 -5.30 7.15 -18.05
C LYS A 74 -3.79 6.84 -18.06
N TYR A 75 -3.40 5.57 -18.18
CA TYR A 75 -2.02 5.15 -18.04
C TYR A 75 -1.41 4.59 -19.32
N ASP A 76 -0.20 5.03 -19.62
CA ASP A 76 0.63 4.43 -20.66
C ASP A 76 1.27 3.11 -20.20
N ALA A 77 1.18 2.08 -21.04
CA ALA A 77 1.68 0.75 -20.70
C ALA A 77 3.21 0.68 -20.53
N ASN A 78 3.94 1.46 -21.32
CA ASN A 78 5.40 1.48 -21.22
C ASN A 78 5.80 2.12 -19.88
N SER A 79 5.15 3.23 -19.50
CA SER A 79 5.36 3.86 -18.20
C SER A 79 5.10 2.90 -17.05
N LEU A 80 4.03 2.10 -17.12
CA LEU A 80 3.73 1.09 -16.10
C LEU A 80 4.82 0.03 -15.99
N ILE A 81 5.32 -0.47 -17.12
CA ILE A 81 6.42 -1.46 -17.16
C ILE A 81 7.68 -0.87 -16.53
N TYR A 82 8.05 0.37 -16.88
CA TYR A 82 9.23 1.03 -16.32
C TYR A 82 9.11 1.27 -14.82
N ILE A 83 7.95 1.73 -14.35
CA ILE A 83 7.71 1.96 -12.93
C ILE A 83 7.75 0.63 -12.16
N SER A 84 7.09 -0.42 -12.65
CA SER A 84 7.12 -1.74 -12.03
C SER A 84 8.55 -2.27 -11.93
N LYS A 85 9.33 -2.11 -13.01
CA LYS A 85 10.74 -2.53 -12.99
C LYS A 85 11.58 -1.71 -12.02
N ALA A 86 11.33 -0.41 -11.91
CA ALA A 86 12.01 0.43 -10.93
C ALA A 86 11.68 0.02 -9.49
N MET A 87 10.43 -0.35 -9.22
CA MET A 87 10.00 -0.88 -7.91
C MET A 87 10.68 -2.22 -7.60
N ASP A 88 10.73 -3.15 -8.57
CA ASP A 88 11.40 -4.45 -8.40
C ASP A 88 12.89 -4.32 -8.08
N LEU A 89 13.54 -3.28 -8.59
CA LEU A 89 14.97 -3.03 -8.40
C LEU A 89 15.26 -2.11 -7.21
N PHE A 90 14.22 -1.56 -6.58
CA PHE A 90 14.42 -0.65 -5.46
C PHE A 90 14.87 -1.41 -4.22
N ASP A 91 16.10 -1.14 -3.79
CA ASP A 91 16.71 -1.76 -2.62
C ASP A 91 17.63 -0.76 -1.92
N MET A 92 17.29 -0.42 -0.68
CA MET A 92 18.02 0.53 0.17
C MET A 92 19.01 -0.17 1.10
N THR A 93 19.27 -1.45 0.91
CA THR A 93 20.30 -2.14 1.69
C THR A 93 21.70 -1.64 1.30
N LEU A 94 22.64 -1.69 2.23
CA LEU A 94 23.99 -1.24 2.00
C LEU A 94 24.70 -1.95 0.83
N PRO A 95 24.61 -3.28 0.65
CA PRO A 95 25.18 -3.97 -0.49
C PRO A 95 24.67 -3.44 -1.83
N SER A 96 23.36 -3.24 -1.95
CA SER A 96 22.74 -2.71 -3.16
C SER A 96 23.20 -1.29 -3.46
N LEU A 97 23.20 -0.41 -2.47
CA LEU A 97 23.69 0.97 -2.64
C LEU A 97 25.17 1.03 -3.03
N LYS A 98 26.00 0.14 -2.52
CA LYS A 98 27.41 0.02 -2.93
C LYS A 98 27.54 -0.40 -4.39
N SER A 99 26.76 -1.36 -4.84
CA SER A 99 26.78 -1.84 -6.24
C SER A 99 26.41 -0.75 -7.23
N LEU A 100 25.53 0.18 -6.82
CA LEU A 100 25.09 1.33 -7.60
C LEU A 100 26.02 2.56 -7.46
N GLY A 101 27.06 2.50 -6.64
CA GLY A 101 27.93 3.64 -6.32
C GLY A 101 27.25 4.72 -5.47
N LEU A 102 26.13 4.39 -4.83
CA LEU A 102 25.32 5.29 -4.00
C LEU A 102 25.53 5.08 -2.50
N ALA A 103 26.61 4.40 -2.10
CA ALA A 103 26.85 4.12 -0.69
C ALA A 103 26.83 5.41 0.17
N PRO A 104 26.17 5.38 1.34
CA PRO A 104 26.05 6.54 2.22
C PRO A 104 27.44 7.07 2.59
N LYS A 105 27.65 8.35 2.37
CA LYS A 105 28.87 9.05 2.86
C LYS A 105 28.76 9.21 4.38
N ALA A 106 29.91 9.26 5.08
CA ALA A 106 29.92 9.57 6.50
C ALA A 106 29.13 10.84 6.80
N PRO A 107 28.36 10.89 7.90
CA PRO A 107 27.57 12.06 8.22
C PRO A 107 28.48 13.29 8.36
N ARG A 108 28.08 14.41 7.73
CA ARG A 108 28.74 15.68 7.94
C ARG A 108 28.58 16.08 9.42
N SER A 109 29.64 16.51 10.05
CA SER A 109 29.72 16.86 11.48
C SER A 109 28.91 18.11 11.91
N THR A 110 28.21 18.76 11.00
CA THR A 110 27.36 19.90 11.32
C THR A 110 25.98 19.43 11.78
N PRO A 111 25.54 19.80 13.00
CA PRO A 111 24.18 19.49 13.43
C PRO A 111 23.16 20.23 12.53
N PRO A 112 22.04 19.58 12.16
CA PRO A 112 20.96 20.25 11.46
C PRO A 112 20.35 21.34 12.35
N PRO A 113 19.79 22.43 11.77
CA PRO A 113 19.02 23.38 12.53
C PRO A 113 17.88 22.66 13.26
N ALA A 114 17.63 23.06 14.52
CA ALA A 114 16.54 22.50 15.30
C ALA A 114 15.21 22.57 14.52
N PRO A 115 14.41 21.52 14.51
CA PRO A 115 13.11 21.57 13.86
C PRO A 115 12.25 22.65 14.49
N PRO A 116 11.44 23.39 13.69
CA PRO A 116 10.49 24.35 14.25
C PRO A 116 9.58 23.61 15.23
N SER A 117 9.44 24.15 16.44
CA SER A 117 8.52 23.60 17.43
C SER A 117 7.14 23.47 16.81
N LEU A 118 6.68 22.25 16.62
CA LEU A 118 5.30 21.98 16.25
C LEU A 118 4.42 22.43 17.42
N VAL A 119 3.82 23.60 17.27
CA VAL A 119 2.77 24.05 18.16
C VAL A 119 1.67 23.01 18.10
N ALA A 120 1.38 22.38 19.22
CA ALA A 120 0.31 21.40 19.34
C ALA A 120 -1.01 22.07 18.91
N LEU A 121 -1.49 21.72 17.72
CA LEU A 121 -2.83 22.08 17.30
C LEU A 121 -3.80 21.20 18.10
N ASP A 122 -4.39 21.83 19.10
CA ASP A 122 -5.48 21.29 19.90
C ASP A 122 -6.69 21.06 18.97
N ARG A 123 -6.86 19.84 18.45
CA ARG A 123 -8.03 19.44 17.66
C ARG A 123 -8.92 18.51 18.49
N PRO A 124 -10.23 18.72 18.46
CA PRO A 124 -11.14 17.92 19.27
C PRO A 124 -11.18 16.44 18.84
N ASN A 125 -11.17 15.63 19.83
CA ASN A 125 -10.92 14.21 20.04
C ASN A 125 -12.02 13.29 19.47
N HIS A 126 -12.24 13.19 18.16
CA HIS A 126 -13.19 12.21 17.60
C HIS A 126 -12.56 10.99 16.91
N TYR A 127 -11.23 10.96 16.76
CA TYR A 127 -10.51 9.87 16.08
C TYR A 127 -9.57 9.05 16.98
N GLN A 128 -9.61 9.26 18.30
CA GLN A 128 -8.66 8.59 19.21
C GLN A 128 -8.92 7.10 19.45
N SER A 129 -10.03 6.53 18.99
CA SER A 129 -10.34 5.11 19.23
C SER A 129 -9.69 4.13 18.24
N GLN A 130 -9.04 4.61 17.19
CA GLN A 130 -8.42 3.75 16.17
C GLN A 130 -6.89 3.80 16.09
N LEU A 131 -6.26 4.70 16.82
CA LEU A 131 -4.81 4.82 16.89
C LEU A 131 -4.30 4.06 18.11
N SER A 132 -3.90 2.80 17.91
CA SER A 132 -3.09 2.14 18.92
C SER A 132 -1.68 2.73 18.86
N HIS A 133 -1.30 3.50 19.87
CA HIS A 133 0.10 3.87 20.08
C HIS A 133 0.88 2.57 20.29
N SER A 134 1.57 2.10 19.26
CA SER A 134 2.55 1.06 19.43
C SER A 134 3.67 1.65 20.27
N LYS A 135 3.71 1.25 21.55
CA LYS A 135 4.87 1.48 22.40
C LYS A 135 6.07 0.98 21.62
N SER A 136 7.08 1.83 21.47
CA SER A 136 8.35 1.48 20.85
C SER A 136 8.83 0.14 21.38
N HIS A 137 8.67 -0.93 20.59
CA HIS A 137 9.40 -2.16 20.89
C HIS A 137 10.89 -1.83 20.80
N PRO A 138 11.70 -2.21 21.79
CA PRO A 138 13.14 -2.10 21.64
C PRO A 138 13.55 -2.93 20.41
N PRO A 139 14.53 -2.45 19.62
CA PRO A 139 15.02 -3.22 18.48
C PRO A 139 15.41 -4.61 18.92
N PRO A 140 15.25 -5.64 18.07
CA PRO A 140 15.54 -7.02 18.44
C PRO A 140 16.99 -7.16 18.90
N ASN A 141 17.21 -7.90 19.97
CA ASN A 141 18.55 -8.12 20.56
C ASN A 141 19.53 -8.80 19.59
N ASN A 142 19.02 -9.46 18.56
CA ASN A 142 19.82 -10.06 17.49
C ASN A 142 19.10 -9.84 16.14
N PRO A 143 19.26 -8.67 15.54
CA PRO A 143 18.55 -8.34 14.29
C PRO A 143 19.06 -9.22 13.14
N PRO A 144 18.17 -9.64 12.23
CA PRO A 144 18.58 -10.40 11.05
C PRO A 144 19.48 -9.56 10.14
N ALA A 145 20.34 -10.22 9.36
CA ALA A 145 21.35 -9.56 8.53
C ALA A 145 20.79 -8.52 7.58
N HIS A 146 19.62 -8.81 6.95
CA HIS A 146 18.99 -7.86 6.03
C HIS A 146 18.58 -6.56 6.74
N LEU A 147 18.15 -6.63 7.99
CA LEU A 147 17.77 -5.45 8.77
C LEU A 147 18.98 -4.59 9.12
N LEU A 148 20.13 -5.23 9.40
CA LEU A 148 21.40 -4.54 9.60
C LEU A 148 21.83 -3.81 8.33
N ASP A 149 21.77 -4.47 7.18
CA ASP A 149 22.11 -3.90 5.88
C ASP A 149 21.18 -2.75 5.51
N LEU A 150 19.87 -2.90 5.74
CA LEU A 150 18.89 -1.85 5.54
C LEU A 150 19.18 -0.65 6.46
N SER A 151 19.46 -0.89 7.73
CA SER A 151 19.78 0.19 8.68
C SER A 151 21.02 0.98 8.27
N GLU A 152 22.04 0.32 7.71
CA GLU A 152 23.20 1.01 7.16
C GLU A 152 22.87 1.84 5.91
N GLY A 153 22.06 1.29 5.01
CA GLY A 153 21.62 2.01 3.82
C GLY A 153 20.80 3.26 4.16
N LEU A 154 19.97 3.18 5.21
CA LEU A 154 19.14 4.29 5.71
C LEU A 154 19.90 5.29 6.60
N ARG A 155 21.20 5.09 6.84
CA ARG A 155 22.02 5.99 7.69
C ARG A 155 21.92 7.50 7.33
N PRO A 156 21.77 7.92 6.07
CA PRO A 156 21.57 9.33 5.75
C PRO A 156 20.34 9.97 6.41
N LEU A 157 19.35 9.16 6.77
CA LEU A 157 18.12 9.60 7.43
C LEU A 157 18.21 9.62 8.96
N SER A 158 19.38 9.33 9.55
CA SER A 158 19.57 9.22 11.01
C SER A 158 19.22 10.49 11.80
N ARG A 159 19.10 11.64 11.14
CA ARG A 159 18.74 12.92 11.74
C ARG A 159 17.52 13.57 11.08
N THR A 160 16.74 12.81 10.32
CA THR A 160 15.54 13.28 9.64
C THR A 160 14.32 12.83 10.42
N PRO A 161 13.39 13.73 10.78
CA PRO A 161 12.10 13.30 11.32
C PRO A 161 11.37 12.41 10.32
N VAL A 162 10.95 11.23 10.78
CA VAL A 162 10.26 10.25 9.94
C VAL A 162 8.97 9.82 10.63
N LEU A 163 7.87 9.90 9.91
CA LEU A 163 6.59 9.33 10.30
C LEU A 163 6.31 8.09 9.47
N ILE A 164 6.06 6.98 10.12
CA ILE A 164 5.67 5.73 9.47
C ILE A 164 4.28 5.37 9.96
N LEU A 165 3.38 5.10 9.02
CA LEU A 165 2.02 4.64 9.28
C LEU A 165 1.87 3.24 8.70
N GLY A 166 1.63 2.25 9.56
CA GLY A 166 1.32 0.88 9.17
C GLY A 166 -0.18 0.62 9.27
N VAL A 167 -0.75 -0.11 8.34
CA VAL A 167 -2.17 -0.51 8.36
C VAL A 167 -2.26 -2.01 8.62
N GLN A 168 -2.99 -2.40 9.67
CA GLN A 168 -3.07 -3.80 10.10
C GLN A 168 -3.72 -4.73 9.08
N SER A 169 -4.65 -4.21 8.26
CA SER A 169 -5.35 -4.96 7.22
C SER A 169 -4.71 -4.85 5.83
N ASP A 170 -3.57 -4.17 5.71
CA ASP A 170 -2.87 -4.02 4.44
C ASP A 170 -2.13 -5.31 4.06
N ILE A 171 -2.50 -5.89 2.92
CA ILE A 171 -1.87 -7.10 2.40
C ILE A 171 -0.76 -6.79 1.37
N LEU A 172 -0.72 -5.56 0.84
CA LEU A 172 0.33 -5.12 -0.10
C LEU A 172 1.60 -4.75 0.64
N PHE A 173 1.46 -3.97 1.71
CA PHE A 173 2.54 -3.52 2.58
C PHE A 173 2.25 -3.96 4.01
N PRO A 174 2.55 -5.23 4.34
CA PRO A 174 2.26 -5.79 5.65
C PRO A 174 2.81 -4.94 6.79
N VAL A 175 2.06 -4.84 7.86
CA VAL A 175 2.40 -4.00 9.02
C VAL A 175 3.76 -4.37 9.62
N GLU A 176 4.17 -5.62 9.50
CA GLU A 176 5.48 -6.14 9.94
C GLU A 176 6.62 -5.44 9.19
N GLN A 177 6.51 -5.23 7.87
CA GLN A 177 7.52 -4.54 7.08
C GLN A 177 7.64 -3.06 7.48
N GLN A 178 6.52 -2.43 7.84
CA GLN A 178 6.53 -1.06 8.34
C GLN A 178 7.21 -0.95 9.71
N ARG A 179 7.04 -1.95 10.58
CA ARG A 179 7.77 -2.05 11.85
C ARG A 179 9.27 -2.23 11.62
N GLU A 180 9.66 -3.15 10.74
CA GLU A 180 11.07 -3.38 10.38
C GLU A 180 11.73 -2.11 9.86
N LEU A 181 11.04 -1.32 9.04
CA LEU A 181 11.54 -0.04 8.55
C LEU A 181 11.76 0.95 9.70
N ALA A 182 10.82 1.03 10.64
CA ALA A 182 10.96 1.89 11.84
C ALA A 182 12.14 1.44 12.70
N ASP A 183 12.30 0.15 12.89
CA ASP A 183 13.38 -0.42 13.68
C ASP A 183 14.74 -0.20 13.00
N ALA A 184 14.85 -0.38 11.69
CA ALA A 184 16.07 -0.11 10.93
C ALA A 184 16.54 1.35 11.09
N LEU A 185 15.61 2.30 11.05
CA LEU A 185 15.91 3.72 11.26
C LEU A 185 16.38 4.01 12.70
N ARG A 186 15.71 3.43 13.70
CA ARG A 186 16.06 3.59 15.13
C ARG A 186 17.39 2.96 15.48
N MET A 187 17.74 1.84 14.87
CA MET A 187 19.03 1.15 15.11
C MET A 187 20.24 2.05 14.79
N ARG A 188 20.06 3.12 14.00
CA ARG A 188 21.10 4.10 13.69
C ARG A 188 20.99 5.39 14.50
N GLY A 189 20.26 5.32 15.61
CA GLY A 189 20.15 6.44 16.56
C GLY A 189 19.23 7.55 16.06
N ASN A 190 18.27 7.26 15.18
CA ASN A 190 17.24 8.22 14.82
C ASN A 190 16.12 8.22 15.87
N ASP A 191 16.22 9.12 16.84
CA ASP A 191 15.22 9.28 17.91
C ASP A 191 13.96 10.04 17.43
N MET A 192 13.94 10.53 16.18
CA MET A 192 12.82 11.27 15.59
C MET A 192 11.92 10.40 14.71
N VAL A 193 11.93 9.08 14.91
CA VAL A 193 11.05 8.16 14.20
C VAL A 193 9.77 7.95 14.99
N SER A 194 8.66 8.41 14.44
CA SER A 194 7.32 8.14 14.94
C SER A 194 6.69 7.00 14.15
N TYR A 195 6.18 5.98 14.83
CA TYR A 195 5.52 4.84 14.22
C TYR A 195 4.12 4.68 14.82
N TYR A 196 3.12 4.53 13.95
CA TYR A 196 1.73 4.30 14.33
C TYR A 196 1.13 3.17 13.51
N GLU A 197 0.26 2.40 14.15
CA GLU A 197 -0.55 1.39 13.49
C GLU A 197 -2.00 1.85 13.41
N LEU A 198 -2.52 1.83 12.19
CA LEU A 198 -3.92 2.10 11.92
C LEU A 198 -4.67 0.77 11.89
N GLY A 199 -5.70 0.68 12.72
CA GLY A 199 -6.69 -0.39 12.63
C GLY A 199 -7.69 -0.11 11.50
N GLY A 200 -8.55 -1.06 11.23
CA GLY A 200 -9.62 -0.92 10.25
C GLY A 200 -9.66 -2.08 9.26
N VAL A 201 -10.67 -2.03 8.40
CA VAL A 201 -10.94 -3.12 7.44
C VAL A 201 -10.65 -2.73 5.98
N TRP A 202 -10.15 -1.52 5.75
CA TRP A 202 -10.06 -0.94 4.40
C TRP A 202 -8.82 -1.37 3.61
N GLY A 203 -7.88 -2.12 4.22
CA GLY A 203 -6.63 -2.49 3.58
C GLY A 203 -5.73 -1.29 3.31
N HIS A 204 -5.02 -1.29 2.20
CA HIS A 204 -4.15 -0.18 1.78
C HIS A 204 -4.91 1.15 1.65
N ASP A 205 -6.20 1.10 1.29
CA ASP A 205 -7.06 2.29 1.13
C ASP A 205 -7.43 2.98 2.46
N THR A 206 -6.97 2.49 3.60
CA THR A 206 -7.22 3.11 4.92
C THR A 206 -6.73 4.57 4.99
N PHE A 207 -5.86 4.99 4.08
CA PHE A 207 -5.35 6.38 4.00
C PHE A 207 -6.27 7.33 3.22
N LEU A 208 -7.26 6.81 2.51
CA LEU A 208 -8.20 7.56 1.68
C LEU A 208 -9.50 7.85 2.41
#